data_db861f705f4469c4a5bfdf2252308e37
#
_entry.id   db861f705f4469c4a5bfdf2252308e37
#
_cell.length_a   1.000
_cell.length_b   1.000
_cell.length_c   1.000
_cell.angle_alpha   90.00
_cell.angle_beta   90.00
_cell.angle_gamma   90.00
#
_symmetry.space_group_name_H-M   'P 1'
#
loop_
_entity.id
_entity.type
_entity.pdbx_description
1 polymer ?
#
loop_
_entity_poly.entity_id
_entity_poly.type
_entity_poly.pdbx_seq_one_letter_code
_entity_poly.pdbx_strand_id
1 'polypeptide(L)'
;MNTKRFTINITAGFAGVLLLIGGTGTNTILFNTGYAQSATLGEPIFVEKGADVIQKEIGPNRSTYTFTSNGTMNGNIEYSKAGEYVSVSKGNNQTFDQGHGVITTKDGETANYTFIEVFNGTDYQGASAYSTNSTGKLSFLDNILLIFKGGADESGNYGLEQWLWK
;
A
#
# COMPACT_ATOMS: atom_id res chain seq x y z
N MET A 1 6.40 -18.70 -17.02
CA MET A 1 5.83 -18.00 -15.86
C MET A 1 5.38 -16.62 -16.33
N ASN A 2 4.06 -16.42 -16.51
CA ASN A 2 3.52 -15.18 -17.08
C ASN A 2 3.40 -14.12 -15.97
N THR A 3 4.27 -13.15 -15.98
CA THR A 3 4.19 -11.97 -15.10
C THR A 3 3.08 -11.07 -15.61
N LYS A 4 1.93 -11.08 -14.97
CA LYS A 4 0.86 -10.13 -15.26
C LYS A 4 1.28 -8.75 -14.75
N ARG A 5 1.54 -7.82 -15.66
CA ARG A 5 1.75 -6.41 -15.34
C ARG A 5 0.40 -5.77 -15.02
N PHE A 6 0.23 -5.23 -13.84
CA PHE A 6 -0.94 -4.43 -13.48
C PHE A 6 -0.67 -2.95 -13.70
N THR A 7 -1.52 -2.32 -14.46
CA THR A 7 -1.49 -0.88 -14.70
C THR A 7 -2.54 -0.24 -13.80
N ILE A 8 -2.13 0.65 -12.90
CA ILE A 8 -3.05 1.45 -12.08
C ILE A 8 -3.29 2.76 -12.82
N ASN A 9 -4.49 2.97 -13.34
CA ASN A 9 -4.89 4.25 -13.91
C ASN A 9 -5.42 5.17 -12.81
N ILE A 10 -4.62 6.15 -12.41
CA ILE A 10 -5.07 7.21 -11.50
C ILE A 10 -5.57 8.36 -12.38
N THR A 11 -6.88 8.48 -12.53
CA THR A 11 -7.51 9.64 -13.20
C THR A 11 -7.68 10.74 -12.16
N ALA A 12 -6.72 11.65 -12.04
CA ALA A 12 -6.88 12.87 -11.25
C ALA A 12 -7.68 13.88 -12.08
N GLY A 13 -8.98 14.01 -11.79
CA GLY A 13 -9.82 15.04 -12.33
C GLY A 13 -9.53 16.40 -11.66
N PHE A 14 -8.75 17.25 -12.29
CA PHE A 14 -8.68 18.68 -11.93
C PHE A 14 -9.83 19.44 -12.58
N ALA A 15 -10.81 19.87 -11.80
CA ALA A 15 -11.82 20.84 -12.23
C ALA A 15 -11.15 22.23 -12.32
N GLY A 16 -10.78 22.62 -13.53
CA GLY A 16 -10.31 23.98 -13.80
C GLY A 16 -11.46 24.98 -13.77
N VAL A 17 -11.37 26.00 -12.92
CA VAL A 17 -12.28 27.15 -12.91
C VAL A 17 -11.97 28.01 -14.14
N LEU A 18 -12.94 28.13 -15.05
CA LEU A 18 -12.86 28.95 -16.24
C LEU A 18 -13.26 30.40 -15.88
N LEU A 19 -12.31 31.35 -15.84
CA LEU A 19 -12.59 32.78 -15.81
C LEU A 19 -12.73 33.29 -17.26
N LEU A 20 -13.95 33.62 -17.66
CA LEU A 20 -14.22 34.29 -18.93
C LEU A 20 -13.95 35.78 -18.78
N ILE A 21 -12.83 36.27 -19.34
CA ILE A 21 -12.64 37.68 -19.62
C ILE A 21 -12.90 37.92 -21.12
N GLY A 22 -13.91 38.71 -21.42
CA GLY A 22 -14.31 39.00 -22.78
C GLY A 22 -13.24 39.78 -23.56
N GLY A 23 -12.81 39.26 -24.68
CA GLY A 23 -11.97 39.88 -25.67
C GLY A 23 -12.17 39.19 -27.00
N THR A 24 -12.57 39.94 -28.04
CA THR A 24 -12.76 39.47 -29.41
C THR A 24 -11.41 39.15 -30.05
N GLY A 25 -10.96 37.93 -29.88
CA GLY A 25 -9.80 37.40 -30.57
C GLY A 25 -9.97 35.88 -30.60
N THR A 26 -9.87 35.25 -31.76
CA THR A 26 -9.90 33.82 -31.93
C THR A 26 -8.64 33.20 -31.34
N ASN A 27 -8.63 33.02 -30.00
CA ASN A 27 -7.58 32.25 -29.33
C ASN A 27 -8.00 30.79 -29.33
N THR A 28 -7.40 30.04 -30.21
CA THR A 28 -7.47 28.55 -30.14
C THR A 28 -6.76 28.12 -28.86
N ILE A 29 -7.53 27.83 -27.82
CA ILE A 29 -6.99 27.21 -26.61
C ILE A 29 -6.68 25.77 -26.96
N LEU A 30 -5.42 25.50 -27.22
CA LEU A 30 -4.91 24.14 -27.30
C LEU A 30 -4.97 23.55 -25.87
N PHE A 31 -6.00 22.75 -25.61
CA PHE A 31 -5.99 21.87 -24.45
C PHE A 31 -4.86 20.89 -24.64
N ASN A 32 -3.74 21.17 -23.99
CA ASN A 32 -2.70 20.19 -23.84
C ASN A 32 -3.31 19.09 -22.93
N THR A 33 -3.92 18.07 -23.53
CA THR A 33 -4.31 16.86 -22.81
C THR A 33 -3.02 16.18 -22.40
N GLY A 34 -2.52 16.58 -21.23
CA GLY A 34 -1.43 15.88 -20.58
C GLY A 34 -1.89 14.44 -20.40
N TYR A 35 -1.36 13.56 -21.21
CA TYR A 35 -1.56 12.13 -21.02
C TYR A 35 -1.07 11.82 -19.61
N ALA A 36 -1.98 11.35 -18.76
CA ALA A 36 -1.60 10.83 -17.47
C ALA A 36 -0.59 9.70 -17.74
N GLN A 37 0.67 9.98 -17.43
CA GLN A 37 1.72 9.00 -17.63
C GLN A 37 1.42 7.86 -16.66
N SER A 38 1.13 6.67 -17.18
CA SER A 38 0.94 5.47 -16.39
C SER A 38 2.20 5.27 -15.56
N ALA A 39 2.13 5.54 -14.27
CA ALA A 39 3.23 5.29 -13.36
C ALA A 39 3.40 3.77 -13.24
N THR A 40 4.47 3.25 -13.81
CA THR A 40 4.90 1.87 -13.55
C THR A 40 5.58 1.85 -12.19
N LEU A 41 5.07 1.06 -11.26
CA LEU A 41 5.61 0.97 -9.90
C LEU A 41 7.00 0.33 -9.84
N GLY A 42 7.47 -0.28 -10.95
CA GLY A 42 8.74 -0.99 -10.99
C GLY A 42 8.70 -2.33 -10.25
N GLU A 43 9.85 -2.81 -9.82
CA GLU A 43 9.93 -4.01 -8.99
C GLU A 43 9.56 -3.69 -7.54
N PRO A 44 8.82 -4.57 -6.85
CA PRO A 44 8.49 -4.38 -5.45
C PRO A 44 9.74 -4.49 -4.58
N ILE A 45 9.86 -3.63 -3.59
CA ILE A 45 10.94 -3.71 -2.61
C ILE A 45 10.62 -4.66 -1.46
N PHE A 46 9.34 -4.97 -1.22
CA PHE A 46 8.88 -5.98 -0.26
C PHE A 46 8.02 -7.01 -0.97
N VAL A 47 8.24 -8.28 -0.63
CA VAL A 47 7.41 -9.41 -1.06
C VAL A 47 7.15 -10.30 0.15
N GLU A 48 5.89 -10.42 0.54
CA GLU A 48 5.44 -11.29 1.63
C GLU A 48 4.62 -12.45 1.09
N LYS A 49 4.73 -13.60 1.76
CA LYS A 49 3.94 -14.80 1.48
C LYS A 49 3.47 -15.41 2.78
N GLY A 50 2.16 -15.53 2.88
CA GLY A 50 1.52 -16.06 4.07
C GLY A 50 1.46 -15.04 5.21
N ALA A 51 0.37 -15.06 5.93
CA ALA A 51 0.19 -14.32 7.16
C ALA A 51 -0.68 -15.15 8.10
N ASP A 52 -0.27 -15.23 9.36
CA ASP A 52 -1.11 -15.74 10.44
C ASP A 52 -1.87 -14.55 11.03
N VAL A 53 -3.20 -14.60 10.96
CA VAL A 53 -4.07 -13.52 11.45
C VAL A 53 -4.96 -14.07 12.55
N ILE A 54 -4.94 -13.41 13.70
CA ILE A 54 -5.74 -13.77 14.87
C ILE A 54 -6.70 -12.62 15.19
N GLN A 55 -7.99 -12.88 15.13
CA GLN A 55 -9.02 -11.95 15.56
C GLN A 55 -9.09 -11.91 17.10
N LYS A 56 -8.97 -10.72 17.69
CA LYS A 56 -8.99 -10.52 19.14
C LYS A 56 -10.35 -10.08 19.67
N GLU A 57 -10.97 -9.12 18.98
CA GLU A 57 -12.25 -8.56 19.39
C GLU A 57 -13.19 -8.48 18.19
N ILE A 58 -14.47 -8.76 18.44
CA ILE A 58 -15.51 -8.70 17.43
C ILE A 58 -16.57 -7.73 17.94
N GLY A 59 -16.71 -6.61 17.25
CA GLY A 59 -17.84 -5.69 17.43
C GLY A 59 -18.73 -5.68 16.20
N PRO A 60 -19.92 -5.06 16.28
CA PRO A 60 -20.87 -5.05 15.17
C PRO A 60 -20.32 -4.48 13.84
N ASN A 61 -19.44 -3.49 13.94
CA ASN A 61 -18.83 -2.84 12.77
C ASN A 61 -17.32 -2.65 12.91
N ARG A 62 -16.70 -3.17 13.97
CA ARG A 62 -15.28 -2.96 14.27
C ARG A 62 -14.70 -4.20 14.91
N SER A 63 -13.59 -4.66 14.40
CA SER A 63 -12.83 -5.79 14.93
C SER A 63 -11.36 -5.43 15.08
N THR A 64 -10.67 -6.08 16.00
CA THR A 64 -9.23 -5.93 16.22
C THR A 64 -8.54 -7.25 15.89
N TYR A 65 -7.42 -7.16 15.21
CA TYR A 65 -6.63 -8.30 14.78
C TYR A 65 -5.16 -8.12 15.16
N THR A 66 -4.48 -9.23 15.40
CA THR A 66 -3.03 -9.31 15.37
C THR A 66 -2.60 -10.18 14.20
N PHE A 67 -1.44 -9.91 13.65
CA PHE A 67 -0.90 -10.69 12.56
C PHE A 67 0.60 -10.87 12.67
N THR A 68 1.10 -11.93 12.05
CA THR A 68 2.52 -12.16 11.79
C THR A 68 2.68 -12.60 10.35
N SER A 69 3.75 -12.18 9.72
CA SER A 69 4.13 -12.60 8.37
C SER A 69 5.65 -12.67 8.22
N ASN A 70 6.10 -13.26 7.12
CA ASN A 70 7.50 -13.31 6.76
C ASN A 70 7.65 -12.92 5.30
N GLY A 71 8.80 -12.35 4.95
CA GLY A 71 9.05 -11.93 3.59
C GLY A 71 10.51 -11.64 3.30
N THR A 72 10.71 -11.09 2.11
CA THR A 72 11.99 -10.56 1.66
C THR A 72 11.85 -9.12 1.23
N MET A 73 12.84 -8.30 1.51
CA MET A 73 12.96 -6.94 1.00
C MET A 73 14.25 -6.79 0.19
N ASN A 74 14.20 -5.92 -0.83
CA ASN A 74 15.30 -5.72 -1.77
C ASN A 74 15.85 -7.04 -2.35
N GLY A 75 14.98 -8.05 -2.48
CA GLY A 75 15.28 -9.36 -3.07
C GLY A 75 16.02 -10.34 -2.18
N ASN A 76 16.68 -9.92 -1.11
CA ASN A 76 17.57 -10.79 -0.32
C ASN A 76 17.57 -10.58 1.20
N ILE A 77 16.95 -9.54 1.72
CA ILE A 77 16.89 -9.30 3.17
C ILE A 77 15.65 -10.00 3.70
N GLU A 78 15.82 -11.12 4.38
CA GLU A 78 14.72 -11.82 5.04
C GLU A 78 14.32 -11.10 6.33
N TYR A 79 13.00 -11.03 6.57
CA TYR A 79 12.44 -10.42 7.76
C TYR A 79 11.21 -11.17 8.25
N SER A 80 10.90 -10.99 9.52
CA SER A 80 9.60 -11.26 10.11
C SER A 80 8.88 -9.95 10.40
N LYS A 81 7.56 -10.00 10.40
CA LYS A 81 6.68 -8.86 10.62
C LYS A 81 5.61 -9.26 11.63
N ALA A 82 5.36 -8.40 12.59
CA ALA A 82 4.29 -8.58 13.56
C ALA A 82 3.60 -7.24 13.79
N GLY A 83 2.28 -7.28 14.00
CA GLY A 83 1.52 -6.06 14.20
C GLY A 83 0.09 -6.31 14.63
N GLU A 84 -0.63 -5.22 14.76
CA GLU A 84 -2.06 -5.23 15.05
C GLU A 84 -2.79 -4.16 14.23
N TYR A 85 -4.05 -4.40 13.97
CA TYR A 85 -4.90 -3.43 13.28
C TYR A 85 -6.35 -3.50 13.75
N VAL A 86 -7.03 -2.39 13.50
CA VAL A 86 -8.46 -2.26 13.66
C VAL A 86 -9.09 -2.25 12.28
N SER A 87 -10.06 -3.10 12.09
CA SER A 87 -10.86 -3.22 10.88
C SER A 87 -12.25 -2.64 11.12
N VAL A 88 -12.69 -1.74 10.25
CA VAL A 88 -14.02 -1.11 10.29
C VAL A 88 -14.80 -1.51 9.04
N SER A 89 -15.91 -2.22 9.24
CA SER A 89 -16.79 -2.62 8.13
C SER A 89 -17.42 -1.42 7.44
N LYS A 90 -17.40 -1.43 6.12
CA LYS A 90 -18.06 -0.44 5.24
C LYS A 90 -19.26 -1.02 4.50
N GLY A 91 -19.61 -2.27 4.78
CA GLY A 91 -20.61 -3.02 4.03
C GLY A 91 -20.04 -3.60 2.72
N ASN A 92 -20.83 -4.44 2.05
CA ASN A 92 -20.47 -5.04 0.75
C ASN A 92 -19.10 -5.74 0.70
N ASN A 93 -18.74 -6.47 1.76
CA ASN A 93 -17.43 -7.12 1.92
C ASN A 93 -16.22 -6.16 1.85
N GLN A 94 -16.44 -4.90 2.20
CA GLN A 94 -15.37 -3.92 2.29
C GLN A 94 -15.08 -3.56 3.73
N THR A 95 -13.79 -3.42 4.05
CA THR A 95 -13.32 -2.84 5.31
C THR A 95 -12.33 -1.73 5.05
N PHE A 96 -12.22 -0.84 6.03
CA PHE A 96 -11.13 0.12 6.16
C PHE A 96 -10.33 -0.28 7.40
N ASP A 97 -9.06 -0.55 7.17
CA ASP A 97 -8.17 -1.08 8.21
C ASP A 97 -7.06 -0.08 8.48
N GLN A 98 -6.72 0.06 9.76
CA GLN A 98 -5.62 0.92 10.21
C GLN A 98 -4.85 0.19 11.30
N GLY A 99 -3.53 0.17 11.16
CA GLY A 99 -2.70 -0.57 12.09
C GLY A 99 -1.26 -0.10 12.17
N HIS A 100 -0.51 -0.85 12.94
CA HIS A 100 0.92 -0.64 13.11
C HIS A 100 1.62 -1.97 13.39
N GLY A 101 2.92 -1.96 13.26
CA GLY A 101 3.72 -3.14 13.55
C GLY A 101 5.21 -2.87 13.52
N VAL A 102 5.94 -3.96 13.63
CA VAL A 102 7.41 -3.98 13.62
C VAL A 102 7.89 -5.02 12.62
N ILE A 103 8.88 -4.64 11.85
CA ILE A 103 9.71 -5.57 11.06
C ILE A 103 10.97 -5.88 11.85
N THR A 104 11.38 -7.14 11.82
CA THR A 104 12.63 -7.60 12.45
C THR A 104 13.40 -8.48 11.47
N THR A 105 14.65 -8.15 11.19
CA THR A 105 15.56 -9.00 10.42
C THR A 105 16.13 -10.12 11.26
N LYS A 106 16.72 -11.13 10.63
CA LYS A 106 17.45 -12.21 11.32
C LYS A 106 18.58 -11.70 12.23
N ASP A 107 19.19 -10.57 11.86
CA ASP A 107 20.28 -9.95 12.62
C ASP A 107 19.78 -9.09 13.80
N GLY A 108 18.45 -8.99 13.97
CA GLY A 108 17.84 -8.24 15.06
C GLY A 108 17.63 -6.74 14.78
N GLU A 109 17.89 -6.24 13.58
CA GLU A 109 17.51 -4.87 13.22
C GLU A 109 15.99 -4.74 13.15
N THR A 110 15.47 -3.59 13.58
CA THR A 110 14.03 -3.36 13.61
C THR A 110 13.63 -2.06 12.89
N ALA A 111 12.43 -2.07 12.29
CA ALA A 111 11.76 -0.88 11.79
C ALA A 111 10.29 -0.91 12.23
N ASN A 112 9.81 0.22 12.73
CA ASN A 112 8.40 0.41 13.01
C ASN A 112 7.67 0.87 11.75
N TYR A 113 6.39 0.54 11.65
CA TYR A 113 5.54 1.07 10.59
C TYR A 113 4.10 1.25 11.07
N THR A 114 3.42 2.18 10.42
CA THR A 114 1.97 2.34 10.49
C THR A 114 1.40 2.16 9.10
N PHE A 115 0.15 1.72 9.00
CA PHE A 115 -0.49 1.54 7.71
C PHE A 115 -1.98 1.85 7.76
N ILE A 116 -2.51 2.16 6.58
CA ILE A 116 -3.93 2.23 6.28
C ILE A 116 -4.20 1.42 5.02
N GLU A 117 -5.33 0.70 5.01
CA GLU A 117 -5.71 -0.09 3.83
C GLU A 117 -7.23 -0.15 3.64
N VAL A 118 -7.61 -0.45 2.41
CA VAL A 118 -8.96 -0.85 2.05
C VAL A 118 -8.91 -2.30 1.60
N PHE A 119 -9.68 -3.13 2.27
CA PHE A 119 -9.90 -4.52 1.89
C PHE A 119 -11.21 -4.64 1.12
N ASN A 120 -11.22 -5.39 0.03
CA ASN A 120 -12.38 -5.60 -0.82
C ASN A 120 -12.43 -7.07 -1.28
N GLY A 121 -13.19 -7.87 -0.58
CA GLY A 121 -13.35 -9.29 -0.87
C GLY A 121 -12.08 -10.11 -0.55
N THR A 122 -11.21 -10.30 -1.53
CA THR A 122 -9.94 -11.02 -1.36
C THR A 122 -8.72 -10.12 -1.53
N ASP A 123 -8.93 -8.91 -2.04
CA ASP A 123 -7.85 -7.99 -2.38
C ASP A 123 -7.78 -6.83 -1.37
N TYR A 124 -6.59 -6.36 -1.10
CA TYR A 124 -6.36 -5.17 -0.29
C TYR A 124 -5.25 -4.30 -0.87
N GLN A 125 -5.37 -3.01 -0.62
CA GLN A 125 -4.39 -2.02 -1.03
C GLN A 125 -4.33 -0.87 -0.03
N GLY A 126 -3.16 -0.27 0.09
CA GLY A 126 -2.97 0.78 1.07
C GLY A 126 -1.63 1.48 0.98
N ALA A 127 -1.31 2.17 2.07
CA ALA A 127 -0.04 2.85 2.24
C ALA A 127 0.51 2.57 3.64
N SER A 128 1.83 2.54 3.75
CA SER A 128 2.54 2.36 5.01
C SER A 128 3.68 3.36 5.15
N ALA A 129 3.81 3.93 6.35
CA ALA A 129 4.90 4.82 6.73
C ALA A 129 5.85 4.08 7.67
N TYR A 130 7.13 4.13 7.37
CA TYR A 130 8.19 3.45 8.11
C TYR A 130 9.10 4.43 8.84
N SER A 131 9.63 3.99 9.98
CA SER A 131 10.69 4.67 10.71
C SER A 131 11.61 3.66 11.37
N THR A 132 12.90 3.97 11.41
CA THR A 132 13.89 3.13 12.07
C THR A 132 15.07 3.97 12.58
N ASN A 133 15.69 3.49 13.65
CA ASN A 133 17.00 3.99 14.12
C ASN A 133 18.15 3.09 13.65
N SER A 134 17.87 2.09 12.80
CA SER A 134 18.89 1.22 12.25
C SER A 134 19.86 2.01 11.36
N THR A 135 21.14 1.77 11.52
CA THR A 135 22.19 2.27 10.62
C THR A 135 22.69 1.20 9.65
N GLY A 136 22.10 0.01 9.70
CA GLY A 136 22.45 -1.15 8.89
C GLY A 136 21.50 -1.38 7.71
N LYS A 137 21.08 -2.63 7.56
CA LYS A 137 20.25 -3.10 6.43
C LYS A 137 18.90 -2.40 6.32
N LEU A 138 18.31 -1.98 7.44
CA LEU A 138 17.02 -1.30 7.48
C LEU A 138 17.10 0.23 7.42
N SER A 139 18.29 0.82 7.33
CA SER A 139 18.46 2.28 7.31
C SER A 139 17.67 2.97 6.19
N PHE A 140 17.44 2.29 5.06
CA PHE A 140 16.66 2.83 3.95
C PHE A 140 15.16 2.98 4.25
N LEU A 141 14.68 2.37 5.35
CA LEU A 141 13.30 2.47 5.79
C LEU A 141 13.03 3.70 6.67
N ASP A 142 14.05 4.50 6.98
CA ASP A 142 13.82 5.66 7.82
C ASP A 142 13.08 6.78 7.08
N ASN A 143 11.93 7.19 7.65
CA ASN A 143 11.08 8.26 7.12
C ASN A 143 10.61 8.05 5.68
N ILE A 144 10.27 6.82 5.29
CA ILE A 144 9.74 6.53 3.95
C ILE A 144 8.25 6.18 3.96
N LEU A 145 7.61 6.45 2.84
CA LEU A 145 6.24 6.05 2.54
C LEU A 145 6.26 5.01 1.42
N LEU A 146 5.55 3.91 1.63
CA LEU A 146 5.34 2.87 0.65
C LEU A 146 3.86 2.76 0.33
N ILE A 147 3.55 2.38 -0.90
CA ILE A 147 2.24 1.88 -1.29
C ILE A 147 2.31 0.37 -1.41
N PHE A 148 1.20 -0.29 -1.14
CA PHE A 148 1.14 -1.73 -1.23
C PHE A 148 -0.18 -2.23 -1.81
N LYS A 149 -0.12 -3.43 -2.30
CA LYS A 149 -1.28 -4.27 -2.63
C LYS A 149 -1.02 -5.69 -2.19
N GLY A 150 -2.07 -6.38 -1.89
CA GLY A 150 -2.02 -7.79 -1.55
C GLY A 150 -3.35 -8.45 -1.80
N GLY A 151 -3.43 -9.72 -1.48
CA GLY A 151 -4.65 -10.48 -1.62
C GLY A 151 -4.48 -11.92 -1.19
N ALA A 152 -5.60 -12.63 -1.09
CA ALA A 152 -5.63 -14.06 -0.91
C ALA A 152 -5.84 -14.76 -2.25
N ASP A 153 -5.09 -15.84 -2.51
CA ASP A 153 -5.38 -16.74 -3.61
C ASP A 153 -6.61 -17.63 -3.32
N GLU A 154 -7.01 -18.45 -4.30
CA GLU A 154 -8.15 -19.38 -4.16
C GLU A 154 -7.96 -20.41 -3.02
N SER A 155 -6.73 -20.63 -2.59
CA SER A 155 -6.38 -21.52 -1.48
C SER A 155 -6.31 -20.77 -0.13
N GLY A 156 -6.56 -19.46 -0.12
CA GLY A 156 -6.51 -18.62 1.07
C GLY A 156 -5.09 -18.21 1.51
N ASN A 157 -4.08 -18.40 0.64
CA ASN A 157 -2.73 -17.92 0.94
C ASN A 157 -2.64 -16.43 0.67
N TYR A 158 -2.22 -15.68 1.67
CA TYR A 158 -2.00 -14.23 1.56
C TYR A 158 -0.64 -13.92 0.94
N GLY A 159 -0.63 -12.88 0.09
CA GLY A 159 0.58 -12.28 -0.44
C GLY A 159 0.49 -10.77 -0.43
N LEU A 160 1.63 -10.10 -0.28
CA LEU A 160 1.72 -8.64 -0.28
C LEU A 160 2.98 -8.22 -1.03
N GLU A 161 2.83 -7.17 -1.83
CA GLU A 161 3.92 -6.48 -2.51
C GLU A 161 3.88 -4.99 -2.16
N GLN A 162 5.05 -4.39 -1.90
CA GLN A 162 5.16 -2.95 -1.58
C GLN A 162 6.20 -2.25 -2.44
N TRP A 163 5.91 -1.00 -2.78
CA TRP A 163 6.75 -0.13 -3.62
C TRP A 163 6.96 1.22 -2.95
N LEU A 164 8.09 1.84 -3.25
CA LEU A 164 8.33 3.22 -2.86
C LEU A 164 7.29 4.15 -3.51
N TRP A 165 6.72 5.01 -2.70
CA TRP A 165 5.96 6.16 -3.20
C TRP A 165 6.96 7.18 -3.77
N LYS A 166 6.94 7.38 -5.08
CA LYS A 166 7.78 8.34 -5.80
C LYS A 166 6.95 9.49 -6.34
#